data_cfd0f6a9b4a486eee2c4f953c7266dcd
#
_entry.id   cfd0f6a9b4a486eee2c4f953c7266dcd
#
_cell.length_a   1.000
_cell.length_b   1.000
_cell.length_c   1.000
_cell.angle_alpha   90.00
_cell.angle_beta   90.00
_cell.angle_gamma   90.00
#
_symmetry.space_group_name_H-M   'P 1'
#
loop_
_entity.id
_entity.type
_entity.pdbx_description
1 polymer ?
#
loop_
_entity_poly.entity_id
_entity_poly.type
_entity_poly.pdbx_seq_one_letter_code
_entity_poly.pdbx_strand_id
1 'polypeptide(L)'
;MSINYEKLSEKLSEILEYDCVYGRPEDICQELMIEYGRYYDKGTVYHGASCHTEEDVRKSYYGLLSCSYDKEIAESFAQSYFSDTEDEQGSVFKADISGVFCLDVQQLIEKCYINCPDNELCKYLYEAYNGENEMLLYYEDIQDTIEFIS
;
A
#
# COMPACT_ATOMS: atom_id res chain seq x y z
N MET A 1 -1.65 -2.46 -26.51
CA MET A 1 -3.00 -2.77 -26.00
C MET A 1 -3.51 -1.62 -25.15
N SER A 2 -4.76 -1.24 -25.37
CA SER A 2 -5.39 -0.22 -24.53
C SER A 2 -5.84 -0.80 -23.20
N ILE A 3 -5.69 -0.03 -22.15
CA ILE A 3 -6.11 -0.41 -20.81
C ILE A 3 -7.62 -0.18 -20.69
N ASN A 4 -8.33 -1.16 -20.13
CA ASN A 4 -9.73 -0.99 -19.77
C ASN A 4 -9.80 -0.34 -18.38
N TYR A 5 -9.90 0.98 -18.35
CA TYR A 5 -9.90 1.73 -17.08
C TYR A 5 -11.12 1.49 -16.21
N GLU A 6 -12.26 1.14 -16.82
CA GLU A 6 -13.46 0.80 -16.07
C GLU A 6 -13.23 -0.48 -15.24
N LYS A 7 -12.70 -1.53 -15.87
CA LYS A 7 -12.34 -2.76 -15.17
C LYS A 7 -11.24 -2.55 -14.14
N LEU A 8 -10.24 -1.74 -14.48
CA LEU A 8 -9.16 -1.41 -13.56
C LEU A 8 -9.70 -0.71 -12.31
N SER A 9 -10.62 0.25 -12.48
CA SER A 9 -11.22 0.95 -11.35
C SER A 9 -12.04 0.01 -10.47
N GLU A 10 -12.73 -0.97 -11.06
CA GLU A 10 -13.48 -1.97 -10.29
C GLU A 10 -12.56 -2.82 -9.42
N LYS A 11 -11.42 -3.27 -9.97
CA LYS A 11 -10.43 -4.04 -9.22
C LYS A 11 -9.78 -3.19 -8.13
N LEU A 12 -9.45 -1.94 -8.43
CA LEU A 12 -8.90 -1.02 -7.43
C LEU A 12 -9.89 -0.79 -6.29
N SER A 13 -11.18 -0.64 -6.61
CA SER A 13 -12.21 -0.49 -5.59
C SER A 13 -12.24 -1.70 -4.65
N GLU A 14 -12.13 -2.90 -5.18
CA GLU A 14 -12.13 -4.11 -4.36
C GLU A 14 -10.94 -4.18 -3.39
N ILE A 15 -9.77 -3.72 -3.81
CA ILE A 15 -8.58 -3.77 -2.93
C ILE A 15 -8.47 -2.56 -2.01
N LEU A 16 -9.15 -1.46 -2.30
CA LEU A 16 -9.11 -0.25 -1.47
C LEU A 16 -10.27 -0.18 -0.49
N GLU A 17 -11.43 -0.72 -0.88
CA GLU A 17 -12.65 -0.69 -0.06
C GLU A 17 -13.02 -2.07 0.48
N TYR A 18 -12.04 -2.79 0.98
CA TYR A 18 -12.22 -4.13 1.49
C TYR A 18 -12.81 -4.15 2.90
N ASP A 19 -13.49 -5.25 3.21
CA ASP A 19 -14.04 -5.48 4.54
C ASP A 19 -12.93 -5.86 5.51
N CYS A 20 -12.83 -5.15 6.62
CA CYS A 20 -11.81 -5.39 7.64
C CYS A 20 -11.92 -6.79 8.29
N VAL A 21 -13.12 -7.38 8.28
CA VAL A 21 -13.34 -8.72 8.86
C VAL A 21 -12.72 -9.81 7.97
N TYR A 22 -12.90 -9.67 6.65
CA TYR A 22 -12.41 -10.65 5.67
C TYR A 22 -11.03 -10.29 5.11
N GLY A 23 -10.58 -9.06 5.34
CA GLY A 23 -9.30 -8.59 4.84
C GLY A 23 -9.34 -8.21 3.36
N ARG A 24 -8.19 -7.75 2.88
CA ARG A 24 -8.03 -7.35 1.49
C ARG A 24 -8.00 -8.58 0.59
N PRO A 25 -8.71 -8.57 -0.56
CA PRO A 25 -8.72 -9.73 -1.48
C PRO A 25 -7.35 -9.91 -2.13
N GLU A 26 -6.65 -10.96 -1.71
CA GLU A 26 -5.27 -11.23 -2.13
C GLU A 26 -5.18 -11.60 -3.60
N ASP A 27 -6.15 -12.36 -4.12
CA ASP A 27 -6.19 -12.77 -5.52
C ASP A 27 -6.27 -11.58 -6.48
N ILE A 28 -7.06 -10.56 -6.15
CA ILE A 28 -7.17 -9.34 -6.94
C ILE A 28 -5.88 -8.53 -6.88
N CYS A 29 -5.27 -8.44 -5.69
CA CYS A 29 -3.97 -7.79 -5.54
C CYS A 29 -2.93 -8.47 -6.43
N GLN A 30 -2.90 -9.80 -6.47
CA GLN A 30 -1.97 -10.55 -7.30
C GLN A 30 -2.21 -10.31 -8.78
N GLU A 31 -3.47 -10.27 -9.22
CA GLU A 31 -3.80 -9.94 -10.60
C GLU A 31 -3.26 -8.58 -11.01
N LEU A 32 -3.46 -7.57 -10.17
CA LEU A 32 -2.98 -6.22 -10.43
C LEU A 32 -1.45 -6.15 -10.42
N MET A 33 -0.80 -6.89 -9.53
CA MET A 33 0.65 -6.96 -9.50
C MET A 33 1.23 -7.60 -10.77
N ILE A 34 0.58 -8.63 -11.28
CA ILE A 34 1.01 -9.29 -12.52
C ILE A 34 0.84 -8.35 -13.71
N GLU A 35 -0.27 -7.63 -13.80
CA GLU A 35 -0.56 -6.74 -14.93
C GLU A 35 0.19 -5.41 -14.88
N TYR A 36 0.35 -4.82 -13.71
CA TYR A 36 0.84 -3.44 -13.56
C TYR A 36 2.04 -3.28 -12.65
N GLY A 37 2.45 -4.33 -11.95
CA GLY A 37 3.64 -4.29 -11.11
C GLY A 37 4.92 -4.23 -11.91
N ARG A 38 5.99 -3.78 -11.28
CA ARG A 38 7.32 -3.74 -11.90
C ARG A 38 8.40 -3.81 -10.86
N TYR A 39 9.62 -4.17 -11.29
CA TYR A 39 10.80 -4.08 -10.45
C TYR A 39 11.30 -2.64 -10.40
N TYR A 40 11.65 -2.19 -9.22
CA TYR A 40 12.17 -0.84 -9.00
C TYR A 40 13.68 -0.86 -8.91
N ASP A 41 14.33 0.12 -9.53
CA ASP A 41 15.79 0.26 -9.47
C ASP A 41 16.25 0.87 -8.16
N LYS A 42 15.43 1.76 -7.61
CA LYS A 42 15.71 2.46 -6.36
C LYS A 42 14.42 3.00 -5.76
N GLY A 43 14.45 3.26 -4.48
CA GLY A 43 13.35 3.90 -3.78
C GLY A 43 13.29 3.48 -2.34
N THR A 44 12.56 4.26 -1.57
CA THR A 44 12.31 3.99 -0.15
C THR A 44 10.81 4.03 0.09
N VAL A 45 10.32 3.06 0.84
CA VAL A 45 8.93 3.03 1.29
C VAL A 45 8.89 3.01 2.81
N TYR A 46 7.75 3.39 3.35
CA TYR A 46 7.50 3.47 4.78
C TYR A 46 6.24 2.69 5.12
N HIS A 47 6.22 2.08 6.28
CA HIS A 47 5.05 1.35 6.75
C HIS A 47 4.78 1.68 8.21
N GLY A 48 3.54 2.05 8.52
CA GLY A 48 3.07 2.23 9.89
C GLY A 48 2.73 0.88 10.48
N ALA A 49 3.54 0.41 11.40
CA ALA A 49 3.41 -0.91 12.00
C ALA A 49 2.62 -0.86 13.29
N SER A 50 1.78 -1.87 13.52
CA SER A 50 1.09 -2.04 14.78
C SER A 50 1.99 -2.67 15.86
N CYS A 51 3.19 -3.07 15.48
CA CYS A 51 4.17 -3.68 16.39
C CYS A 51 5.23 -2.67 16.82
N HIS A 52 5.77 -2.85 18.02
CA HIS A 52 6.75 -1.91 18.59
C HIS A 52 8.20 -2.30 18.33
N THR A 53 8.48 -3.57 18.07
CA THR A 53 9.85 -4.06 17.90
C THR A 53 10.04 -4.71 16.56
N GLU A 54 11.30 -4.72 16.09
CA GLU A 54 11.68 -5.40 14.86
C GLU A 54 11.36 -6.89 14.92
N GLU A 55 11.57 -7.51 16.08
CA GLU A 55 11.26 -8.93 16.25
C GLU A 55 9.78 -9.22 16.08
N ASP A 56 8.91 -8.38 16.65
CA ASP A 56 7.46 -8.53 16.51
C ASP A 56 7.02 -8.35 15.06
N VAL A 57 7.62 -7.40 14.35
CA VAL A 57 7.35 -7.19 12.92
C VAL A 57 7.72 -8.43 12.12
N ARG A 58 8.89 -8.98 12.36
CA ARG A 58 9.37 -10.17 11.64
C ARG A 58 8.52 -11.41 11.90
N LYS A 59 7.89 -11.48 13.05
CA LYS A 59 6.98 -12.59 13.39
C LYS A 59 5.56 -12.38 12.86
N SER A 60 5.12 -11.13 12.77
CA SER A 60 3.72 -10.79 12.46
C SER A 60 3.46 -10.54 10.98
N TYR A 61 4.45 -10.04 10.27
CA TYR A 61 4.27 -9.68 8.86
C TYR A 61 4.74 -10.77 7.92
N TYR A 62 3.93 -11.02 6.92
CA TYR A 62 4.21 -11.95 5.82
C TYR A 62 3.27 -11.60 4.67
N GLY A 63 3.61 -12.09 3.47
CA GLY A 63 2.77 -11.87 2.30
C GLY A 63 2.75 -10.41 1.84
N LEU A 64 1.62 -10.00 1.30
CA LEU A 64 1.45 -8.66 0.77
C LEU A 64 1.38 -7.61 1.87
N LEU A 65 2.12 -6.53 1.65
CA LEU A 65 2.23 -5.43 2.59
C LEU A 65 1.91 -4.13 1.86
N SER A 66 1.08 -3.30 2.49
CA SER A 66 0.79 -1.96 1.99
C SER A 66 1.77 -0.97 2.64
N CYS A 67 2.53 -0.30 1.80
CA CYS A 67 3.46 0.73 2.23
C CYS A 67 3.10 2.05 1.57
N SER A 68 3.71 3.13 2.02
CA SER A 68 3.61 4.42 1.36
C SER A 68 5.00 4.95 1.06
N TYR A 69 5.18 5.63 -0.05
CA TYR A 69 6.43 6.36 -0.26
C TYR A 69 6.40 7.74 0.41
N ASP A 70 5.34 8.02 1.19
CA ASP A 70 5.22 9.23 2.01
C ASP A 70 5.31 8.85 3.49
N LYS A 71 6.36 9.30 4.16
CA LYS A 71 6.60 9.02 5.57
C LYS A 71 5.45 9.48 6.48
N GLU A 72 4.88 10.66 6.20
CA GLU A 72 3.79 11.22 7.00
C GLU A 72 2.54 10.35 6.96
N ILE A 73 2.26 9.74 5.82
CA ILE A 73 1.13 8.81 5.68
C ILE A 73 1.37 7.57 6.55
N ALA A 74 2.57 7.00 6.53
CA ALA A 74 2.90 5.85 7.36
C ALA A 74 2.80 6.18 8.86
N GLU A 75 3.24 7.36 9.26
CA GLU A 75 3.12 7.84 10.64
C GLU A 75 1.65 7.95 11.06
N SER A 76 0.82 8.44 10.16
CA SER A 76 -0.63 8.56 10.38
C SER A 76 -1.27 7.20 10.64
N PHE A 77 -0.92 6.18 9.87
CA PHE A 77 -1.42 4.82 10.08
C PHE A 77 -0.93 4.23 11.40
N ALA A 78 0.32 4.45 11.76
CA ALA A 78 0.87 3.96 13.02
C ALA A 78 0.12 4.55 14.23
N GLN A 79 -0.22 5.82 14.17
CA GLN A 79 -0.99 6.48 15.21
C GLN A 79 -2.42 5.97 15.30
N SER A 80 -3.04 5.64 14.16
CA SER A 80 -4.42 5.17 14.11
C SER A 80 -4.63 3.85 14.85
N TYR A 81 -3.63 2.97 14.86
CA TYR A 81 -3.72 1.67 15.53
C TYR A 81 -3.81 1.79 17.06
N PHE A 82 -3.27 2.87 17.64
CA PHE A 82 -3.16 3.01 19.08
C PHE A 82 -3.74 4.35 19.60
N SER A 83 -4.71 4.90 18.87
CA SER A 83 -5.28 6.21 19.19
C SER A 83 -5.96 6.28 20.57
N ASP A 84 -6.40 5.14 21.10
CA ASP A 84 -7.13 5.07 22.37
C ASP A 84 -6.25 4.83 23.60
N THR A 85 -4.95 4.59 23.41
CA THR A 85 -4.02 4.30 24.50
C THR A 85 -2.78 5.20 24.39
N GLU A 86 -2.51 5.98 25.44
CA GLU A 86 -1.37 6.89 25.48
C GLU A 86 -0.03 6.17 25.51
N ASP A 87 -0.01 4.96 26.08
CA ASP A 87 1.21 4.19 26.30
C ASP A 87 1.58 3.26 25.16
N GLU A 88 0.65 3.02 24.21
CA GLU A 88 0.87 2.11 23.10
C GLU A 88 0.81 2.88 21.79
N GLN A 89 1.95 3.15 21.20
CA GLN A 89 2.05 3.77 19.89
C GLN A 89 2.65 2.79 18.90
N GLY A 90 2.14 2.78 17.71
CA GLY A 90 2.71 2.01 16.62
C GLY A 90 4.09 2.54 16.24
N SER A 91 4.80 1.77 15.46
CA SER A 91 6.12 2.12 14.95
C SER A 91 6.05 2.40 13.46
N VAL A 92 7.02 3.13 12.95
CA VAL A 92 7.20 3.30 11.51
C VAL A 92 8.55 2.71 11.13
N PHE A 93 8.57 1.90 10.09
CA PHE A 93 9.83 1.45 9.52
C PHE A 93 9.93 1.93 8.08
N LYS A 94 11.16 2.02 7.59
CA LYS A 94 11.45 2.25 6.19
C LYS A 94 12.13 1.03 5.61
N ALA A 95 12.02 0.86 4.31
CA ALA A 95 12.68 -0.22 3.60
C ALA A 95 13.11 0.24 2.22
N ASP A 96 14.21 -0.35 1.73
CA ASP A 96 14.72 -0.09 0.38
C ASP A 96 14.01 -1.04 -0.59
N ILE A 97 13.48 -0.50 -1.67
CA ILE A 97 12.81 -1.29 -2.69
C ILE A 97 13.66 -1.51 -3.94
N SER A 98 14.96 -1.28 -3.87
CA SER A 98 15.87 -1.56 -4.98
C SER A 98 15.83 -3.05 -5.35
N GLY A 99 15.47 -3.37 -6.59
CA GLY A 99 15.32 -4.74 -7.06
C GLY A 99 14.04 -5.43 -6.60
N VAL A 100 13.12 -4.72 -5.97
CA VAL A 100 11.87 -5.27 -5.43
C VAL A 100 10.73 -5.07 -6.42
N PHE A 101 9.89 -6.10 -6.57
CA PHE A 101 8.69 -6.04 -7.40
C PHE A 101 7.56 -5.40 -6.62
N CYS A 102 7.08 -4.25 -7.10
CA CYS A 102 6.06 -3.44 -6.41
C CYS A 102 4.96 -3.01 -7.35
N LEU A 103 3.79 -2.76 -6.78
CA LEU A 103 2.66 -2.16 -7.48
C LEU A 103 2.44 -0.75 -6.93
N ASP A 104 2.53 0.25 -7.80
CA ASP A 104 2.24 1.65 -7.45
C ASP A 104 0.73 1.89 -7.59
N VAL A 105 0.00 1.74 -6.49
CA VAL A 105 -1.45 1.91 -6.47
C VAL A 105 -1.83 3.37 -6.72
N GLN A 106 -1.06 4.31 -6.20
CA GLN A 106 -1.30 5.74 -6.42
C GLN A 106 -1.28 6.08 -7.91
N GLN A 107 -0.32 5.54 -8.64
CA GLN A 107 -0.21 5.77 -10.08
C GLN A 107 -1.43 5.22 -10.83
N LEU A 108 -1.93 4.06 -10.45
CA LEU A 108 -3.10 3.46 -11.08
C LEU A 108 -4.36 4.30 -10.84
N ILE A 109 -4.53 4.82 -9.63
CA ILE A 109 -5.65 5.71 -9.29
C ILE A 109 -5.61 6.97 -10.16
N GLU A 110 -4.44 7.57 -10.30
CA GLU A 110 -4.25 8.76 -11.12
C GLU A 110 -4.54 8.48 -12.61
N LYS A 111 -4.05 7.36 -13.12
CA LYS A 111 -4.28 6.98 -14.51
C LYS A 111 -5.76 6.77 -14.82
N CYS A 112 -6.49 6.13 -13.90
CA CYS A 112 -7.93 5.94 -14.07
C CYS A 112 -8.65 7.29 -14.17
N TYR A 113 -8.32 8.21 -13.29
CA TYR A 113 -8.97 9.52 -13.26
C TYR A 113 -8.61 10.35 -14.50
N ILE A 114 -7.34 10.37 -14.90
CA ILE A 114 -6.88 11.15 -16.05
C ILE A 114 -7.51 10.64 -17.34
N ASN A 115 -7.65 9.32 -17.47
CA ASN A 115 -8.18 8.73 -18.72
C ASN A 115 -9.70 8.61 -18.75
N CYS A 116 -10.34 8.54 -17.59
CA CYS A 116 -11.80 8.41 -17.46
C CYS A 116 -12.36 9.35 -16.39
N PRO A 117 -12.19 10.67 -16.54
CA PRO A 117 -12.62 11.62 -15.49
C PRO A 117 -14.14 11.68 -15.30
N ASP A 118 -14.91 11.23 -16.30
CA ASP A 118 -16.37 11.20 -16.22
C ASP A 118 -16.92 9.90 -15.62
N ASN A 119 -16.07 8.91 -15.40
CA ASN A 119 -16.46 7.67 -14.73
C ASN A 119 -16.56 7.93 -13.23
N GLU A 120 -17.74 7.68 -12.65
CA GLU A 120 -17.99 7.98 -11.24
C GLU A 120 -17.06 7.23 -10.29
N LEU A 121 -16.74 5.97 -10.59
CA LEU A 121 -15.86 5.18 -9.74
C LEU A 121 -14.42 5.67 -9.80
N CYS A 122 -13.92 5.99 -11.00
CA CYS A 122 -12.56 6.54 -11.16
C CYS A 122 -12.41 7.85 -10.40
N LYS A 123 -13.40 8.71 -10.50
CA LYS A 123 -13.43 9.98 -9.79
C LYS A 123 -13.49 9.78 -8.27
N TYR A 124 -14.35 8.88 -7.81
CA TYR A 124 -14.49 8.58 -6.39
C TYR A 124 -13.19 8.05 -5.79
N LEU A 125 -12.54 7.11 -6.45
CA LEU A 125 -11.28 6.53 -5.95
C LEU A 125 -10.17 7.59 -5.87
N TYR A 126 -10.12 8.46 -6.87
CA TYR A 126 -9.15 9.57 -6.86
C TYR A 126 -9.42 10.51 -5.68
N GLU A 127 -10.66 10.91 -5.47
CA GLU A 127 -11.02 11.82 -4.38
C GLU A 127 -10.78 11.21 -3.00
N ALA A 128 -11.05 9.91 -2.85
CA ALA A 128 -10.96 9.23 -1.55
C ALA A 128 -9.53 8.79 -1.18
N TYR A 129 -8.73 8.36 -2.16
CA TYR A 129 -7.45 7.69 -1.89
C TYR A 129 -6.22 8.38 -2.47
N ASN A 130 -6.42 9.45 -3.24
CA ASN A 130 -5.30 10.23 -3.76
C ASN A 130 -4.52 10.85 -2.59
N GLY A 131 -3.20 10.74 -2.66
CA GLY A 131 -2.34 11.29 -1.62
C GLY A 131 -1.86 10.27 -0.59
N GLU A 132 -2.45 9.08 -0.54
CA GLU A 132 -1.94 8.03 0.33
C GLU A 132 -0.62 7.44 -0.19
N ASN A 133 -0.36 7.59 -1.48
CA ASN A 133 0.88 7.18 -2.12
C ASN A 133 1.23 5.71 -1.85
N GLU A 134 0.21 4.86 -2.01
CA GLU A 134 0.30 3.45 -1.66
C GLU A 134 1.14 2.64 -2.64
N MET A 135 2.01 1.79 -2.07
CA MET A 135 2.79 0.78 -2.79
C MET A 135 2.49 -0.58 -2.19
N LEU A 136 2.12 -1.55 -3.03
CA LEU A 136 1.95 -2.94 -2.61
C LEU A 136 3.19 -3.73 -2.99
N LEU A 137 3.67 -4.53 -2.06
CA LEU A 137 4.84 -5.39 -2.26
C LEU A 137 4.77 -6.57 -1.31
N TYR A 138 5.68 -7.53 -1.47
CA TYR A 138 5.77 -8.66 -0.56
C TYR A 138 6.76 -8.37 0.56
N TYR A 139 6.36 -8.60 1.79
CA TYR A 139 7.21 -8.38 2.97
C TYR A 139 8.54 -9.11 2.85
N GLU A 140 8.53 -10.33 2.35
CA GLU A 140 9.72 -11.16 2.20
C GLU A 140 10.79 -10.52 1.33
N ASP A 141 10.37 -9.63 0.42
CA ASP A 141 11.31 -8.95 -0.49
C ASP A 141 12.02 -7.77 0.15
N ILE A 142 11.54 -7.27 1.28
CA ILE A 142 12.11 -6.10 1.95
C ILE A 142 12.61 -6.38 3.37
N GLN A 143 12.39 -7.58 3.88
CA GLN A 143 12.67 -7.88 5.29
C GLN A 143 14.11 -7.60 5.72
N ASP A 144 15.07 -7.72 4.81
CA ASP A 144 16.49 -7.51 5.11
C ASP A 144 16.90 -6.03 5.15
N THR A 145 16.06 -5.12 4.65
CA THR A 145 16.38 -3.70 4.59
C THR A 145 15.53 -2.85 5.54
N ILE A 146 14.71 -3.49 6.36
CA ILE A 146 13.83 -2.80 7.29
C ILE A 146 14.64 -2.06 8.35
N GLU A 147 14.30 -0.78 8.56
CA GLU A 147 14.91 0.06 9.58
C GLU A 147 13.82 0.87 10.29
N PHE A 148 13.74 0.74 11.58
CA PHE A 148 12.77 1.51 12.39
C PHE A 148 13.23 2.95 12.53
N ILE A 149 12.31 3.90 12.34
CA ILE A 149 12.60 5.33 12.40
C ILE A 149 11.74 6.09 13.41
N SER A 150 10.76 5.42 14.00
CA SER A 150 9.99 6.01 15.10
C SER A 150 9.30 4.94 15.93
#